data_407950ee9e3299aec90ee3e978ba2134
#
_entry.id   407950ee9e3299aec90ee3e978ba2134
#
_cell.length_a   1.000
_cell.length_b   1.000
_cell.length_c   1.000
_cell.angle_alpha   90.00
_cell.angle_beta   90.00
_cell.angle_gamma   90.00
#
_symmetry.space_group_name_H-M   'P 1'
#
loop_
_entity.id
_entity.type
_entity.pdbx_description
1 polymer ?
#
loop_
_entity_poly.entity_id
_entity_poly.type
_entity_poly.pdbx_seq_one_letter_code
_entity_poly.pdbx_strand_id
1 'polypeptide(L)'
;MQGDEPLIRSEQLDALIHTFQDNSVDISTLAIASSSEADFLNENRIKVAMDANSNALYFSRSPIPNQSKIKNPVTFYKHIGIYAFRRAILLETQNMEPCAIERSESLEQLRWMHYGKKINVVVTNIETPNIDSPEDVDKVLRLLKA
;
A
#
# COMPACT_ATOMS: atom_id res chain seq x y z
N MET A 1 5.45 -6.33 9.09
CA MET A 1 5.63 -6.99 7.78
C MET A 1 4.68 -8.17 7.78
N GLN A 2 3.78 -8.22 6.84
CA GLN A 2 2.86 -9.35 6.66
C GLN A 2 3.61 -10.47 5.93
N GLY A 3 3.23 -11.73 6.13
CA GLY A 3 3.96 -12.87 5.56
C GLY A 3 3.65 -13.16 4.08
N ASP A 4 2.80 -12.36 3.47
CA ASP A 4 2.35 -12.43 2.08
C ASP A 4 3.25 -11.70 1.06
N GLU A 5 4.27 -10.97 1.55
CA GLU A 5 5.27 -10.25 0.76
C GLU A 5 6.68 -10.85 0.93
N PRO A 6 6.93 -12.09 0.49
CA PRO A 6 8.18 -12.81 0.81
C PRO A 6 9.41 -12.31 0.04
N LEU A 7 9.22 -11.48 -1.01
CA LEU A 7 10.29 -11.01 -1.89
C LEU A 7 10.65 -9.53 -1.69
N ILE A 8 10.32 -8.97 -0.53
CA ILE A 8 10.74 -7.61 -0.16
C ILE A 8 12.26 -7.48 -0.23
N ARG A 9 12.72 -6.41 -0.85
CA ARG A 9 14.14 -6.09 -1.00
C ARG A 9 14.58 -5.06 0.02
N SER A 10 15.88 -5.07 0.36
CA SER A 10 16.49 -4.12 1.30
C SER A 10 16.28 -2.67 0.86
N GLU A 11 16.36 -2.40 -0.44
CA GLU A 11 16.17 -1.05 -1.00
C GLU A 11 14.78 -0.48 -0.73
N GLN A 12 13.77 -1.36 -0.66
CA GLN A 12 12.40 -0.95 -0.32
C GLN A 12 12.27 -0.63 1.18
N LEU A 13 12.95 -1.41 2.04
CA LEU A 13 13.01 -1.13 3.47
C LEU A 13 13.75 0.17 3.76
N ASP A 14 14.89 0.38 3.10
CA ASP A 14 15.68 1.60 3.25
C ASP A 14 14.89 2.82 2.81
N ALA A 15 14.14 2.72 1.70
CA ALA A 15 13.27 3.80 1.23
C ALA A 15 12.18 4.17 2.25
N LEU A 16 11.56 3.17 2.91
CA LEU A 16 10.59 3.41 3.99
C LEU A 16 11.25 4.08 5.20
N ILE A 17 12.42 3.58 5.64
CA ILE A 17 13.13 4.12 6.79
C ILE A 17 13.57 5.56 6.54
N HIS A 18 13.99 5.86 5.31
CA HIS A 18 14.45 7.20 4.92
C HIS A 18 13.35 8.27 5.11
N THR A 19 12.07 7.93 4.94
CA THR A 19 10.96 8.88 5.14
C THR A 19 10.91 9.47 6.54
N PHE A 20 11.40 8.73 7.55
CA PHE A 20 11.39 9.16 8.95
C PHE A 20 12.47 10.20 9.31
N GLN A 21 13.29 10.62 8.36
CA GLN A 21 14.10 11.83 8.48
C GLN A 21 13.22 13.07 8.57
N ASP A 22 12.02 13.03 7.97
CA ASP A 22 10.97 14.02 8.20
C ASP A 22 10.20 13.67 9.49
N ASN A 23 10.27 14.54 10.48
CA ASN A 23 9.61 14.34 11.76
C ASN A 23 8.07 14.38 11.68
N SER A 24 7.49 14.85 10.58
CA SER A 24 6.05 14.88 10.36
C SER A 24 5.47 13.54 9.85
N VAL A 25 6.33 12.59 9.45
CA VAL A 25 5.91 11.26 8.98
C VAL A 25 5.64 10.36 10.18
N ASP A 26 4.41 9.90 10.34
CA ASP A 26 3.97 8.95 11.37
C ASP A 26 4.11 7.51 10.94
N ILE A 27 3.65 7.23 9.70
CA ILE A 27 3.58 5.91 9.08
C ILE A 27 4.08 6.05 7.65
N SER A 28 4.80 5.07 7.15
CA SER A 28 5.22 4.99 5.74
C SER A 28 4.85 3.65 5.14
N THR A 29 4.48 3.67 3.86
CA THR A 29 4.17 2.47 3.07
C THR A 29 4.68 2.61 1.65
N LEU A 30 4.57 1.54 0.86
CA LEU A 30 5.02 1.51 -0.54
C LEU A 30 3.85 1.46 -1.52
N ALA A 31 4.07 2.01 -2.70
CA ALA A 31 3.21 1.80 -3.85
C ALA A 31 4.03 1.70 -5.14
N ILE A 32 3.46 1.07 -6.15
CA ILE A 32 4.03 1.01 -7.50
C ILE A 32 3.06 1.64 -8.50
N ALA A 33 3.61 2.45 -9.40
CA ALA A 33 2.83 3.01 -10.51
C ALA A 33 2.46 1.92 -11.51
N SER A 34 1.21 1.85 -11.92
CA SER A 34 0.69 0.86 -12.86
C SER A 34 -0.26 1.50 -13.87
N SER A 35 -0.29 0.96 -15.08
CA SER A 35 -1.28 1.24 -16.12
C SER A 35 -2.05 -0.02 -16.54
N SER A 36 -1.90 -1.13 -15.80
CA SER A 36 -2.59 -2.39 -16.05
C SER A 36 -4.07 -2.28 -15.72
N GLU A 37 -4.94 -2.33 -16.74
CA GLU A 37 -6.39 -2.34 -16.55
C GLU A 37 -6.85 -3.53 -15.71
N ALA A 38 -6.22 -4.70 -15.89
CA ALA A 38 -6.52 -5.90 -15.11
C ALA A 38 -6.24 -5.68 -13.61
N ASP A 39 -5.10 -5.06 -13.24
CA ASP A 39 -4.79 -4.72 -11.86
C ASP A 39 -5.73 -3.63 -11.32
N PHE A 40 -6.10 -2.65 -12.17
CA PHE A 40 -7.00 -1.57 -11.77
C PHE A 40 -8.38 -2.07 -11.36
N LEU A 41 -8.91 -3.05 -12.09
CA LEU A 41 -10.23 -3.63 -11.83
C LEU A 41 -10.22 -4.75 -10.78
N ASN A 42 -9.05 -5.29 -10.44
CA ASN A 42 -8.92 -6.38 -9.49
C ASN A 42 -9.05 -5.87 -8.03
N GLU A 43 -10.05 -6.37 -7.30
CA GLU A 43 -10.31 -6.00 -5.90
C GLU A 43 -9.20 -6.44 -4.93
N ASN A 44 -8.41 -7.46 -5.29
CA ASN A 44 -7.26 -7.91 -4.50
C ASN A 44 -6.02 -7.04 -4.70
N ARG A 45 -6.01 -6.20 -5.72
CA ARG A 45 -4.97 -5.19 -5.96
C ARG A 45 -5.42 -3.86 -5.36
N ILE A 46 -4.97 -3.55 -4.16
CA ILE A 46 -5.35 -2.33 -3.45
C ILE A 46 -4.79 -1.11 -4.17
N LYS A 47 -5.65 -0.13 -4.42
CA LYS A 47 -5.27 1.16 -5.01
C LYS A 47 -5.09 2.19 -3.91
N VAL A 48 -4.15 3.13 -4.11
CA VAL A 48 -3.97 4.28 -3.22
C VAL A 48 -4.00 5.58 -4.02
N ALA A 49 -4.80 6.53 -3.57
CA ALA A 49 -4.75 7.92 -4.03
C ALA A 49 -3.86 8.73 -3.08
N MET A 50 -3.06 9.64 -3.64
CA MET A 50 -2.08 10.44 -2.89
C MET A 50 -2.24 11.93 -3.17
N ASP A 51 -1.84 12.74 -2.19
CA ASP A 51 -1.67 14.18 -2.37
C ASP A 51 -0.32 14.54 -3.04
N ALA A 52 -0.11 15.84 -3.27
CA ALA A 52 1.13 16.35 -3.88
C ALA A 52 2.39 16.13 -3.00
N ASN A 53 2.21 15.83 -1.70
CA ASN A 53 3.27 15.56 -0.75
C ASN A 53 3.47 14.06 -0.52
N SER A 54 2.90 13.23 -1.39
CA SER A 54 2.92 11.76 -1.29
C SER A 54 2.26 11.20 -0.02
N ASN A 55 1.32 11.93 0.60
CA ASN A 55 0.52 11.35 1.67
C ASN A 55 -0.71 10.65 1.09
N ALA A 56 -1.06 9.50 1.64
CA ALA A 56 -2.25 8.79 1.24
C ALA A 56 -3.51 9.60 1.55
N LEU A 57 -4.37 9.78 0.55
CA LEU A 57 -5.70 10.35 0.67
C LEU A 57 -6.74 9.27 0.95
N TYR A 58 -6.60 8.11 0.31
CA TYR A 58 -7.48 6.96 0.49
C TYR A 58 -6.87 5.68 -0.10
N PHE A 59 -7.19 4.55 0.53
CA PHE A 59 -6.92 3.20 0.00
C PHE A 59 -8.25 2.54 -0.33
N SER A 60 -8.33 1.83 -1.47
CA SER A 60 -9.56 1.15 -1.87
C SER A 60 -9.29 -0.14 -2.64
N ARG A 61 -10.20 -1.10 -2.45
CA ARG A 61 -10.34 -2.26 -3.34
C ARG A 61 -11.00 -1.87 -4.66
N SER A 62 -11.86 -0.86 -4.65
CA SER A 62 -12.48 -0.32 -5.86
C SER A 62 -11.47 0.39 -6.76
N PRO A 63 -11.75 0.52 -8.06
CA PRO A 63 -10.94 1.32 -8.98
C PRO A 63 -10.92 2.80 -8.58
N ILE A 64 -9.79 3.31 -8.11
CA ILE A 64 -9.54 4.73 -7.83
C ILE A 64 -8.21 5.18 -8.47
N PRO A 65 -8.13 6.46 -8.95
CA PRO A 65 -9.22 7.41 -9.16
C PRO A 65 -10.22 6.93 -10.23
N ASN A 66 -11.44 7.45 -10.21
CA ASN A 66 -12.44 7.12 -11.25
C ASN A 66 -11.94 7.56 -12.64
N GLN A 67 -11.84 6.62 -13.57
CA GLN A 67 -11.35 6.87 -14.93
C GLN A 67 -12.44 6.77 -16.01
N SER A 68 -13.71 6.63 -15.64
CA SER A 68 -14.81 6.38 -16.57
C SER A 68 -15.06 7.51 -17.59
N LYS A 69 -14.57 8.73 -17.32
CA LYS A 69 -14.76 9.91 -18.18
C LYS A 69 -13.51 10.30 -18.99
N ILE A 70 -12.42 9.55 -18.88
CA ILE A 70 -11.18 9.84 -19.60
C ILE A 70 -10.97 8.81 -20.73
N LYS A 71 -10.49 9.30 -21.90
CA LYS A 71 -10.28 8.43 -23.07
C LYS A 71 -9.03 7.54 -22.93
N ASN A 72 -7.99 8.07 -22.28
CA ASN A 72 -6.74 7.35 -22.06
C ASN A 72 -6.60 7.01 -20.57
N PRO A 73 -6.35 5.75 -20.20
CA PRO A 73 -6.12 5.37 -18.82
C PRO A 73 -4.99 6.19 -18.20
N VAL A 74 -5.23 6.71 -17.00
CA VAL A 74 -4.20 7.40 -16.22
C VAL A 74 -3.50 6.36 -15.36
N THR A 75 -2.21 6.54 -15.16
CA THR A 75 -1.45 5.79 -14.16
C THR A 75 -2.14 5.87 -12.80
N PHE A 76 -2.31 4.72 -12.17
CA PHE A 76 -2.76 4.61 -10.78
C PHE A 76 -1.65 4.01 -9.93
N TYR A 77 -1.80 4.05 -8.62
CA TYR A 77 -0.82 3.50 -7.70
C TYR A 77 -1.38 2.25 -7.02
N LYS A 78 -0.70 1.13 -7.25
CA LYS A 78 -0.97 -0.14 -6.58
C LYS A 78 -0.19 -0.17 -5.27
N HIS A 79 -0.89 -0.33 -4.17
CA HIS A 79 -0.31 -0.42 -2.84
C HIS A 79 0.48 -1.74 -2.66
N ILE A 80 1.61 -1.67 -1.98
CA ILE A 80 2.40 -2.82 -1.53
C ILE A 80 2.26 -2.90 0.00
N GLY A 81 1.79 -4.03 0.53
CA GLY A 81 1.31 -4.25 1.89
C GLY A 81 2.39 -4.23 2.98
N ILE A 82 3.39 -3.37 2.87
CA ILE A 82 4.42 -3.19 3.87
C ILE A 82 4.34 -1.81 4.52
N TYR A 83 4.54 -1.77 5.85
CA TYR A 83 4.47 -0.53 6.61
C TYR A 83 5.64 -0.38 7.56
N ALA A 84 6.09 0.86 7.71
CA ALA A 84 6.98 1.29 8.77
C ALA A 84 6.27 2.34 9.65
N PHE A 85 6.53 2.30 10.95
CA PHE A 85 5.88 3.15 11.95
C PHE A 85 6.90 3.80 12.85
N ARG A 86 6.62 5.03 13.30
CA ARG A 86 7.23 5.50 14.54
C ARG A 86 6.72 4.66 15.70
N ARG A 87 7.62 4.29 16.62
CA ARG A 87 7.27 3.41 17.76
C ARG A 87 6.06 3.93 18.56
N ALA A 88 5.98 5.22 18.81
CA ALA A 88 4.87 5.81 19.55
C ALA A 88 3.54 5.61 18.81
N ILE A 89 3.53 5.84 17.50
CA ILE A 89 2.33 5.67 16.65
C ILE A 89 1.91 4.20 16.59
N LEU A 90 2.85 3.28 16.47
CA LEU A 90 2.53 1.84 16.49
C LEU A 90 1.83 1.43 17.79
N LEU A 91 2.27 1.95 18.93
CA LEU A 91 1.63 1.67 20.23
C LEU A 91 0.23 2.30 20.33
N GLU A 92 0.03 3.47 19.73
CA GLU A 92 -1.30 4.10 19.67
C GLU A 92 -2.27 3.30 18.80
N THR A 93 -1.82 2.73 17.66
CA THR A 93 -2.70 1.97 16.74
C THR A 93 -3.33 0.75 17.39
N GLN A 94 -2.68 0.16 18.40
CA GLN A 94 -3.21 -0.99 19.14
C GLN A 94 -4.49 -0.70 19.92
N ASN A 95 -4.72 0.57 20.26
CA ASN A 95 -5.89 1.00 21.04
C ASN A 95 -6.98 1.64 20.17
N MET A 96 -6.82 1.63 18.84
CA MET A 96 -7.79 2.18 17.90
C MET A 96 -8.90 1.15 17.62
N GLU A 97 -10.14 1.52 17.86
CA GLU A 97 -11.27 0.68 17.54
C GLU A 97 -11.53 0.62 16.02
N PRO A 98 -11.94 -0.55 15.49
CA PRO A 98 -12.26 -0.69 14.07
C PRO A 98 -13.37 0.28 13.63
N CYS A 99 -13.14 1.00 12.55
CA CYS A 99 -14.07 1.98 12.00
C CYS A 99 -14.89 1.46 10.81
N ALA A 100 -15.93 2.21 10.41
CA ALA A 100 -16.85 1.78 9.34
C ALA A 100 -16.16 1.62 7.99
N ILE A 101 -15.28 2.56 7.61
CA ILE A 101 -14.56 2.51 6.33
C ILE A 101 -13.58 1.34 6.27
N GLU A 102 -12.90 1.02 7.37
CA GLU A 102 -12.04 -0.17 7.47
C GLU A 102 -12.83 -1.45 7.22
N ARG A 103 -13.99 -1.59 7.90
CA ARG A 103 -14.84 -2.78 7.71
C ARG A 103 -15.39 -2.90 6.31
N SER A 104 -15.76 -1.77 5.69
CA SER A 104 -16.29 -1.74 4.32
C SER A 104 -15.26 -2.19 3.28
N GLU A 105 -14.05 -1.67 3.37
CA GLU A 105 -12.95 -2.00 2.45
C GLU A 105 -12.15 -3.24 2.88
N SER A 106 -12.31 -3.70 4.13
CA SER A 106 -11.44 -4.72 4.75
C SER A 106 -9.96 -4.33 4.66
N LEU A 107 -9.64 -3.07 5.02
CA LEU A 107 -8.32 -2.47 4.94
C LEU A 107 -7.99 -1.76 6.26
N GLU A 108 -7.09 -2.35 7.06
CA GLU A 108 -6.74 -1.86 8.41
C GLU A 108 -6.14 -0.44 8.40
N GLN A 109 -5.38 -0.07 7.37
CA GLN A 109 -4.76 1.25 7.25
C GLN A 109 -5.79 2.39 7.23
N LEU A 110 -7.02 2.12 6.83
CA LEU A 110 -8.11 3.10 6.87
C LEU A 110 -8.52 3.45 8.30
N ARG A 111 -8.34 2.54 9.27
CA ARG A 111 -8.51 2.83 10.70
C ARG A 111 -7.54 3.91 11.14
N TRP A 112 -6.24 3.77 10.81
CA TRP A 112 -5.22 4.73 11.20
C TRP A 112 -5.51 6.12 10.61
N MET A 113 -5.89 6.16 9.33
CA MET A 113 -6.32 7.40 8.65
C MET A 113 -7.57 8.01 9.29
N HIS A 114 -8.55 7.20 9.69
CA HIS A 114 -9.76 7.64 10.39
C HIS A 114 -9.43 8.37 11.70
N TYR A 115 -8.40 7.90 12.41
CA TYR A 115 -7.89 8.55 13.63
C TYR A 115 -6.85 9.66 13.36
N GLY A 116 -6.78 10.15 12.12
CA GLY A 116 -5.97 11.31 11.73
C GLY A 116 -4.48 11.04 11.57
N LYS A 117 -4.05 9.77 11.49
CA LYS A 117 -2.65 9.45 11.20
C LYS A 117 -2.35 9.66 9.72
N LYS A 118 -1.22 10.31 9.45
CA LYS A 118 -0.73 10.50 8.08
C LYS A 118 0.11 9.32 7.65
N ILE A 119 -0.20 8.78 6.48
CA ILE A 119 0.54 7.68 5.86
C ILE A 119 1.28 8.24 4.65
N ASN A 120 2.59 8.33 4.73
CA ASN A 120 3.43 8.69 3.59
C ASN A 120 3.59 7.47 2.66
N VAL A 121 3.47 7.68 1.37
CA VAL A 121 3.55 6.63 0.35
C VAL A 121 4.81 6.83 -0.49
N VAL A 122 5.73 5.90 -0.39
CA VAL A 122 6.94 5.87 -1.23
C VAL A 122 6.65 5.10 -2.51
N VAL A 123 6.83 5.76 -3.65
CA VAL A 123 6.69 5.10 -4.95
C VAL A 123 7.98 4.35 -5.28
N THR A 124 7.86 3.05 -5.50
CA THR A 124 8.97 2.17 -5.89
C THR A 124 8.80 1.68 -7.33
N ASN A 125 9.90 1.35 -7.98
CA ASN A 125 9.93 0.66 -9.27
C ASN A 125 10.18 -0.86 -9.12
N ILE A 126 10.29 -1.34 -7.89
CA ILE A 126 10.53 -2.75 -7.59
C ILE A 126 9.17 -3.40 -7.33
N GLU A 127 8.74 -4.26 -8.24
CA GLU A 127 7.54 -5.06 -8.06
C GLU A 127 7.88 -6.31 -7.24
N THR A 128 7.17 -6.49 -6.13
CA THR A 128 7.23 -7.71 -5.33
C THR A 128 5.92 -8.45 -5.51
N PRO A 129 5.94 -9.67 -6.06
CA PRO A 129 4.73 -10.47 -6.13
C PRO A 129 4.31 -10.89 -4.72
N ASN A 130 3.08 -10.52 -4.36
CA ASN A 130 2.43 -10.97 -3.14
C ASN A 130 1.76 -12.34 -3.34
N ILE A 131 1.52 -13.04 -2.23
CA ILE A 131 0.83 -14.33 -2.22
C ILE A 131 -0.59 -14.09 -1.70
N ASP A 132 -1.54 -13.87 -2.62
CA ASP A 132 -2.97 -13.73 -2.31
C ASP A 132 -3.74 -15.04 -2.56
N SER A 133 -3.18 -15.93 -3.39
CA SER A 133 -3.80 -17.18 -3.81
C SER A 133 -2.78 -18.33 -3.86
N PRO A 134 -3.23 -19.60 -3.81
CA PRO A 134 -2.32 -20.75 -3.96
C PRO A 134 -1.48 -20.71 -5.24
N GLU A 135 -2.01 -20.17 -6.34
CA GLU A 135 -1.30 -20.07 -7.62
C GLU A 135 -0.13 -19.08 -7.57
N ASP A 136 -0.18 -18.10 -6.66
CA ASP A 136 0.91 -17.12 -6.48
C ASP A 136 2.13 -17.75 -5.82
N VAL A 137 1.93 -18.81 -5.01
CA VAL A 137 3.04 -19.55 -4.37
C VAL A 137 3.99 -20.11 -5.43
N ASP A 138 3.47 -20.70 -6.51
CA ASP A 138 4.30 -21.27 -7.58
C ASP A 138 5.08 -20.18 -8.33
N LYS A 139 4.50 -18.99 -8.52
CA LYS A 139 5.19 -17.85 -9.13
C LYS A 139 6.35 -17.37 -8.25
N VAL A 140 6.10 -17.22 -6.95
CA VAL A 140 7.12 -16.79 -5.98
C VAL A 140 8.26 -17.83 -5.89
N LEU A 141 7.93 -19.12 -5.83
CA LEU A 141 8.93 -20.18 -5.79
C LEU A 141 9.84 -20.22 -7.03
N ARG A 142 9.32 -19.88 -8.21
CA ARG A 142 10.14 -19.77 -9.42
C ARG A 142 11.13 -18.60 -9.35
N LEU A 143 10.69 -17.48 -8.78
CA LEU A 143 11.55 -16.29 -8.62
C LEU A 143 12.65 -16.49 -7.56
N LEU A 144 12.38 -17.29 -6.52
CA LEU A 144 13.36 -17.61 -5.50
C LEU A 144 14.46 -18.58 -5.99
N LYS A 145 14.23 -19.29 -7.10
CA LYS A 145 15.16 -20.26 -7.70
C LYS A 145 15.98 -19.67 -8.86
N ALA A 146 15.66 -18.47 -9.29
CA ALA A 146 16.32 -17.76 -10.39
C ALA A 146 17.42 -16.83 -9.87
#